data_12f785c1621fc976adda77387b27cfa5
#
_entry.id   12f785c1621fc976adda77387b27cfa5
#
_cell.length_a   1.000
_cell.length_b   1.000
_cell.length_c   1.000
_cell.angle_alpha   90.00
_cell.angle_beta   90.00
_cell.angle_gamma   90.00
#
_symmetry.space_group_name_H-M   'P 1'
#
loop_
_entity.id
_entity.type
_entity.pdbx_description
1 polymer ?
#
loop_
_entity_poly.entity_id
_entity_poly.type
_entity_poly.pdbx_seq_one_letter_code
_entity_poly.pdbx_strand_id
1 'polypeptide(L)'
;MDVTYEYAYSFEKELVIPLEKLYRNQCSGRIAYLCVTNRDNWIPVDWTEFDAQHLAFRNVRRGTLMRVATYENGTLNFLTDPFYVDKQKKEQHYFSIEGNTQDVVLYAKCNIEGENMFRDRMIGGVFEGSNQLDFAVSDTLFIIQCKPDRLNTTVRSSSNKEYRYIRYVGPPGGLCNVAEVAFYEKNDTLPLSGKIIGTPGCYQHDGTHEYTNVFDGKTWTSFDYFKFSGGWAGLDLGRKVQIDRIVYTPRNRDNYIRPGDIYELYYCDRYWKSAGRIKSTVDSLVYRGIPQNVLLFLRNHTRGVDERVFVYEKGEQLWK
;
A
#
# COMPACT_ATOMS: atom_id res chain seq x y z
N MET A 1 12.40 9.70 -0.61
CA MET A 1 12.98 11.06 -0.42
C MET A 1 13.12 11.27 1.07
N ASP A 2 14.21 11.84 1.57
CA ASP A 2 14.39 12.06 2.99
C ASP A 2 13.44 13.18 3.45
N VAL A 3 12.56 12.88 4.41
CA VAL A 3 11.59 13.83 4.96
C VAL A 3 12.30 15.07 5.53
N THR A 4 13.45 14.88 6.14
CA THR A 4 14.26 15.97 6.70
C THR A 4 14.71 16.96 5.63
N TYR A 5 15.13 16.45 4.46
CA TYR A 5 15.55 17.28 3.35
C TYR A 5 14.39 18.10 2.77
N GLU A 6 13.24 17.47 2.54
CA GLU A 6 12.02 18.18 2.08
C GLU A 6 11.57 19.23 3.09
N TYR A 7 11.63 18.91 4.37
CA TYR A 7 11.23 19.82 5.44
C TYR A 7 12.10 21.07 5.48
N ALA A 8 13.40 20.94 5.33
CA ALA A 8 14.35 22.05 5.40
C ALA A 8 14.13 23.14 4.34
N TYR A 9 13.46 22.80 3.23
CA TYR A 9 13.17 23.76 2.13
C TYR A 9 11.75 24.30 2.11
N SER A 10 10.88 23.91 3.03
CA SER A 10 9.50 24.35 3.07
C SER A 10 9.22 25.22 4.28
N PHE A 11 9.47 26.51 4.13
CA PHE A 11 9.18 27.50 5.17
C PHE A 11 7.68 27.79 5.20
N GLU A 12 6.98 27.21 6.15
CA GLU A 12 5.61 27.59 6.49
C GLU A 12 5.57 28.13 7.92
N LYS A 13 4.51 28.68 8.32
CA LYS A 13 4.21 29.49 9.48
C LYS A 13 4.66 28.95 10.84
N GLU A 14 4.74 29.88 11.80
CA GLU A 14 5.00 29.63 13.20
C GLU A 14 3.96 28.67 13.82
N LEU A 15 4.46 27.73 14.60
CA LEU A 15 3.68 26.85 15.47
C LEU A 15 3.94 27.23 16.91
N VAL A 16 2.90 27.64 17.62
CA VAL A 16 2.97 27.98 19.05
C VAL A 16 2.29 26.89 19.85
N ILE A 17 3.01 26.30 20.80
CA ILE A 17 2.50 25.24 21.67
C ILE A 17 2.55 25.74 23.12
N PRO A 18 1.40 25.91 23.77
CA PRO A 18 1.35 26.26 25.19
C PRO A 18 1.97 25.18 26.07
N LEU A 19 2.70 25.56 27.12
CA LEU A 19 3.39 24.63 28.01
C LEU A 19 2.44 23.66 28.72
N GLU A 20 1.20 24.02 28.93
CA GLU A 20 0.14 23.20 29.51
C GLU A 20 -0.20 21.96 28.66
N LYS A 21 0.07 22.00 27.34
CA LYS A 21 -0.10 20.86 26.43
C LYS A 21 1.07 19.86 26.48
N LEU A 22 2.12 20.13 27.24
CA LEU A 22 3.28 19.26 27.38
C LEU A 22 3.05 18.27 28.52
N TYR A 23 3.56 17.04 28.38
CA TYR A 23 3.56 16.05 29.46
C TYR A 23 4.35 16.50 30.69
N ARG A 24 5.38 17.34 30.47
CA ARG A 24 6.20 17.96 31.49
C ARG A 24 6.40 19.41 31.12
N ASN A 25 6.07 20.30 32.02
CA ASN A 25 6.32 21.74 31.89
C ASN A 25 7.63 22.19 32.55
N GLN A 26 8.37 21.25 33.15
CA GLN A 26 9.72 21.49 33.71
C GLN A 26 10.72 20.60 32.95
N CYS A 27 11.52 21.19 32.10
CA CYS A 27 12.61 20.53 31.39
C CYS A 27 13.94 21.05 31.92
N SER A 28 14.84 20.13 32.30
CA SER A 28 16.20 20.45 32.71
C SER A 28 17.05 20.96 31.55
N GLY A 29 16.74 20.58 30.34
CA GLY A 29 17.32 21.14 29.12
C GLY A 29 16.42 22.25 28.60
N ARG A 30 16.93 23.41 28.41
CA ARG A 30 16.20 24.61 28.01
C ARG A 30 15.86 24.67 26.52
N ILE A 31 16.09 23.60 25.77
CA ILE A 31 15.88 23.51 24.34
C ILE A 31 14.82 22.44 24.06
N ALA A 32 13.79 22.84 23.34
CA ALA A 32 12.77 21.94 22.78
C ALA A 32 13.03 21.76 21.29
N TYR A 33 12.85 20.55 20.80
CA TYR A 33 12.99 20.16 19.41
C TYR A 33 11.63 19.80 18.82
N LEU A 34 11.33 20.35 17.65
CA LEU A 34 10.23 19.85 16.81
C LEU A 34 10.77 18.67 15.99
N CYS A 35 10.14 17.52 16.14
CA CYS A 35 10.52 16.30 15.45
C CYS A 35 9.43 15.90 14.44
N VAL A 36 9.83 15.37 13.29
CA VAL A 36 8.96 14.77 12.28
C VAL A 36 9.21 13.27 12.17
N THR A 37 8.24 12.51 11.67
CA THR A 37 8.41 11.08 11.47
C THR A 37 9.33 10.79 10.28
N ASN A 38 10.22 9.82 10.46
CA ASN A 38 10.90 9.12 9.38
C ASN A 38 10.77 7.62 9.68
N ARG A 39 9.74 6.99 9.12
CA ARG A 39 9.32 5.62 9.46
C ARG A 39 8.98 5.49 10.96
N ASP A 40 9.67 4.61 11.68
CA ASP A 40 9.55 4.41 13.13
C ASP A 40 10.41 5.37 13.97
N ASN A 41 11.15 6.27 13.34
CA ASN A 41 12.01 7.24 14.00
C ASN A 41 11.42 8.65 13.98
N TRP A 42 11.86 9.46 14.94
CA TRP A 42 11.54 10.87 15.03
C TRP A 42 12.82 11.69 14.86
N ILE A 43 12.85 12.57 13.86
CA ILE A 43 14.02 13.35 13.49
C ILE A 43 13.77 14.80 13.85
N PRO A 44 14.66 15.44 14.64
CA PRO A 44 14.58 16.87 14.89
C PRO A 44 14.77 17.69 13.61
N VAL A 45 13.88 18.62 13.36
CA VAL A 45 13.90 19.50 12.16
C VAL A 45 13.92 20.98 12.51
N ASP A 46 13.53 21.33 13.75
CA ASP A 46 13.57 22.69 14.27
C ASP A 46 13.79 22.67 15.79
N TRP A 47 14.17 23.78 16.37
CA TRP A 47 14.38 23.91 17.80
C TRP A 47 13.98 25.30 18.31
N THR A 48 13.65 25.38 19.61
CA THR A 48 13.36 26.63 20.29
C THR A 48 13.82 26.54 21.77
N GLU A 49 14.06 27.67 22.38
CA GLU A 49 14.23 27.71 23.81
C GLU A 49 12.89 27.69 24.54
N PHE A 50 12.87 27.15 25.75
CA PHE A 50 11.69 27.23 26.59
C PHE A 50 11.47 28.66 27.06
N ASP A 51 10.35 29.22 26.66
CA ASP A 51 9.81 30.47 27.18
C ASP A 51 8.96 30.16 28.43
N ALA A 52 8.60 31.18 29.18
CA ALA A 52 7.79 31.05 30.39
C ALA A 52 6.35 30.58 30.14
N GLN A 53 5.85 30.71 28.94
CA GLN A 53 4.44 30.46 28.60
C GLN A 53 4.21 29.49 27.43
N HIS A 54 5.13 29.40 26.46
CA HIS A 54 4.92 28.63 25.22
C HIS A 54 6.23 28.22 24.55
N LEU A 55 6.13 27.32 23.59
CA LEU A 55 7.18 26.97 22.62
C LEU A 55 6.77 27.50 21.24
N ALA A 56 7.67 28.22 20.57
CA ALA A 56 7.42 28.76 19.24
C ALA A 56 8.43 28.19 18.23
N PHE A 57 7.95 27.40 17.27
CA PHE A 57 8.71 26.85 16.16
C PHE A 57 8.41 27.61 14.87
N ARG A 58 9.43 27.90 14.08
CA ARG A 58 9.29 28.77 12.90
C ARG A 58 9.19 28.01 11.58
N ASN A 59 9.76 26.83 11.51
CA ASN A 59 9.85 26.04 10.28
C ASN A 59 8.84 24.88 10.29
N VAL A 60 7.56 25.17 10.33
CA VAL A 60 6.52 24.16 10.43
C VAL A 60 5.93 23.86 9.06
N ARG A 61 6.04 22.62 8.61
CA ARG A 61 5.34 22.11 7.43
C ARG A 61 4.01 21.47 7.82
N ARG A 62 2.92 21.97 7.26
CA ARG A 62 1.60 21.35 7.42
C ARG A 62 1.52 20.07 6.60
N GLY A 63 0.70 19.14 7.06
CA GLY A 63 0.57 17.86 6.43
C GLY A 63 1.66 16.87 6.81
N THR A 64 2.37 17.12 7.92
CA THR A 64 3.41 16.25 8.44
C THR A 64 3.09 15.87 9.89
N LEU A 65 3.36 14.63 10.26
CA LEU A 65 3.28 14.18 11.65
C LEU A 65 4.44 14.75 12.44
N MET A 66 4.13 15.38 13.57
CA MET A 66 5.09 16.06 14.42
C MET A 66 4.99 15.60 15.87
N ARG A 67 6.08 15.79 16.62
CA ARG A 67 6.15 15.70 18.09
C ARG A 67 7.15 16.72 18.62
N VAL A 68 6.93 17.18 19.84
CA VAL A 68 7.92 17.95 20.57
C VAL A 68 8.71 17.03 21.51
N ALA A 69 10.00 17.21 21.55
CA ALA A 69 10.91 16.46 22.41
C ALA A 69 11.97 17.38 23.03
N THR A 70 12.63 16.89 24.08
CA THR A 70 13.89 17.43 24.61
C THR A 70 14.96 16.37 24.52
N TYR A 71 16.24 16.80 24.59
CA TYR A 71 17.38 15.89 24.61
C TYR A 71 17.90 15.77 26.04
N GLU A 72 17.85 14.58 26.60
CA GLU A 72 18.37 14.27 27.91
C GLU A 72 19.26 13.02 27.83
N ASN A 73 20.51 13.14 28.32
CA ASN A 73 21.47 12.02 28.33
C ASN A 73 21.62 11.30 26.96
N GLY A 74 21.63 12.07 25.87
CA GLY A 74 21.78 11.54 24.51
C GLY A 74 20.52 10.87 23.92
N THR A 75 19.38 11.00 24.60
CA THR A 75 18.11 10.40 24.17
C THR A 75 17.01 11.46 24.00
N LEU A 76 16.20 11.34 22.95
CA LEU A 76 15.01 12.15 22.76
C LEU A 76 13.90 11.71 23.73
N ASN A 77 13.48 12.64 24.59
CA ASN A 77 12.35 12.48 25.48
C ASN A 77 11.18 13.29 24.96
N PHE A 78 10.08 12.63 24.59
CA PHE A 78 8.93 13.29 24.01
C PHE A 78 8.11 14.05 25.06
N LEU A 79 7.73 15.27 24.71
CA LEU A 79 6.95 16.18 25.53
C LEU A 79 5.48 16.24 25.11
N THR A 80 5.15 15.77 23.91
CA THR A 80 3.79 15.73 23.38
C THR A 80 3.45 14.36 22.82
N ASP A 81 2.15 14.07 22.68
CA ASP A 81 1.67 13.04 21.74
C ASP A 81 2.03 13.41 20.32
N PRO A 82 2.09 12.44 19.39
CA PRO A 82 2.12 12.76 17.97
C PRO A 82 0.93 13.61 17.57
N PHE A 83 1.17 14.62 16.75
CA PHE A 83 0.11 15.48 16.24
C PHE A 83 0.35 15.82 14.76
N TYR A 84 -0.73 16.21 14.11
CA TYR A 84 -0.78 16.57 12.71
C TYR A 84 -1.51 17.90 12.57
N VAL A 85 -0.99 18.81 11.79
CA VAL A 85 -1.65 20.08 11.48
C VAL A 85 -2.10 20.05 10.03
N ASP A 86 -3.40 20.09 9.80
CA ASP A 86 -3.96 20.09 8.45
C ASP A 86 -3.81 21.43 7.73
N LYS A 87 -4.21 21.48 6.47
CA LYS A 87 -4.16 22.71 5.65
C LYS A 87 -5.06 23.82 6.20
N GLN A 88 -6.08 23.49 6.96
CA GLN A 88 -7.01 24.41 7.64
C GLN A 88 -6.51 24.85 9.02
N LYS A 89 -5.30 24.48 9.44
CA LYS A 89 -4.68 24.75 10.74
C LYS A 89 -5.33 24.01 11.90
N LYS A 90 -6.11 22.97 11.66
CA LYS A 90 -6.68 22.14 12.71
C LYS A 90 -5.62 21.14 13.16
N GLU A 91 -5.35 21.11 14.47
CA GLU A 91 -4.51 20.11 15.10
C GLU A 91 -5.31 18.82 15.35
N GLN A 92 -4.70 17.68 15.05
CA GLN A 92 -5.20 16.36 15.41
C GLN A 92 -4.11 15.63 16.19
N HIS A 93 -4.42 15.18 17.40
CA HIS A 93 -3.52 14.46 18.29
C HIS A 93 -3.84 12.97 18.27
N TYR A 94 -2.78 12.15 18.32
CA TYR A 94 -2.87 10.69 18.30
C TYR A 94 -2.35 10.11 19.61
N PHE A 95 -3.26 9.65 20.44
CA PHE A 95 -2.96 9.05 21.74
C PHE A 95 -3.99 7.97 22.09
N SER A 96 -3.55 6.97 22.84
CA SER A 96 -4.44 5.91 23.32
C SER A 96 -5.35 6.41 24.45
N ILE A 97 -6.61 6.01 24.39
CA ILE A 97 -7.56 6.18 25.50
C ILE A 97 -7.73 4.81 26.13
N GLU A 98 -7.48 4.71 27.43
CA GLU A 98 -7.59 3.45 28.17
C GLU A 98 -8.97 2.80 27.96
N GLY A 99 -8.96 1.51 27.65
CA GLY A 99 -10.18 0.74 27.39
C GLY A 99 -10.74 0.86 25.96
N ASN A 100 -10.34 1.85 25.17
CA ASN A 100 -10.80 2.01 23.78
C ASN A 100 -9.91 1.23 22.82
N THR A 101 -10.37 0.06 22.40
CA THR A 101 -9.68 -0.79 21.42
C THR A 101 -10.53 -1.08 20.20
N GLN A 102 -9.89 -1.55 19.12
CA GLN A 102 -10.53 -1.95 17.89
C GLN A 102 -9.78 -3.14 17.25
N ASP A 103 -10.47 -3.87 16.39
CA ASP A 103 -9.83 -4.82 15.50
C ASP A 103 -9.41 -4.11 14.23
N VAL A 104 -8.17 -4.38 13.79
CA VAL A 104 -7.54 -3.73 12.62
C VAL A 104 -7.37 -4.78 11.53
N VAL A 105 -7.96 -4.54 10.36
CA VAL A 105 -7.82 -5.40 9.18
C VAL A 105 -6.99 -4.68 8.14
N LEU A 106 -5.83 -5.21 7.81
CA LEU A 106 -4.85 -4.58 6.93
C LEU A 106 -4.76 -5.34 5.59
N TYR A 107 -4.75 -4.58 4.49
CA TYR A 107 -4.60 -5.10 3.13
C TYR A 107 -3.34 -4.57 2.44
N ALA A 108 -2.75 -3.51 3.00
CA ALA A 108 -1.56 -2.88 2.47
C ALA A 108 -0.53 -2.63 3.57
N LYS A 109 0.76 -2.72 3.23
CA LYS A 109 1.87 -2.37 4.11
C LYS A 109 2.33 -0.91 3.96
N CYS A 110 2.01 -0.28 2.83
CA CYS A 110 2.28 1.12 2.56
C CYS A 110 1.22 1.70 1.62
N ASN A 111 1.27 3.01 1.40
CA ASN A 111 0.27 3.72 0.62
C ASN A 111 0.19 3.21 -0.83
N ILE A 112 -1.02 2.82 -1.25
CA ILE A 112 -1.32 2.38 -2.61
C ILE A 112 -1.97 3.46 -3.48
N GLU A 113 -2.23 4.67 -2.97
CA GLU A 113 -2.90 5.74 -3.70
C GLU A 113 -2.13 6.16 -4.96
N GLY A 114 -0.80 6.21 -4.88
CA GLY A 114 0.05 6.52 -6.04
C GLY A 114 -0.04 5.49 -7.19
N GLU A 115 -0.70 4.35 -6.96
CA GLU A 115 -0.90 3.28 -7.95
C GLU A 115 -2.31 3.24 -8.54
N ASN A 116 -3.20 4.14 -8.14
CA ASN A 116 -4.54 4.22 -8.68
C ASN A 116 -4.54 4.20 -10.22
N MET A 117 -3.60 4.90 -10.83
CA MET A 117 -3.44 4.95 -12.28
C MET A 117 -3.26 3.55 -12.91
N PHE A 118 -2.47 2.66 -12.31
CA PHE A 118 -2.27 1.31 -12.86
C PHE A 118 -3.51 0.45 -12.73
N ARG A 119 -4.22 0.60 -11.61
CA ARG A 119 -5.45 -0.14 -11.34
C ARG A 119 -6.62 0.39 -12.18
N ASP A 120 -6.74 1.70 -12.36
CA ASP A 120 -7.72 2.34 -13.22
C ASP A 120 -7.56 1.91 -14.69
N ARG A 121 -6.32 1.70 -15.15
CA ARG A 121 -6.02 1.23 -16.51
C ARG A 121 -6.42 -0.23 -16.77
N MET A 122 -6.82 -1.00 -15.77
CA MET A 122 -7.41 -2.32 -15.97
C MET A 122 -8.91 -2.27 -16.29
N ILE A 123 -9.60 -1.17 -15.98
CA ILE A 123 -11.04 -1.03 -16.24
C ILE A 123 -11.30 -1.10 -17.76
N GLY A 124 -12.19 -2.00 -18.16
CA GLY A 124 -12.44 -2.33 -19.57
C GLY A 124 -11.58 -3.45 -20.13
N GLY A 125 -10.62 -3.97 -19.33
CA GLY A 125 -9.85 -5.16 -19.70
C GLY A 125 -10.76 -6.40 -19.80
N VAL A 126 -10.43 -7.29 -20.74
CA VAL A 126 -11.30 -8.41 -21.11
C VAL A 126 -10.55 -9.73 -20.93
N PHE A 127 -11.20 -10.71 -20.33
CA PHE A 127 -10.79 -12.11 -20.36
C PHE A 127 -11.58 -12.84 -21.45
N GLU A 128 -10.88 -13.54 -22.33
CA GLU A 128 -11.46 -14.21 -23.49
C GLU A 128 -11.05 -15.68 -23.56
N GLY A 129 -11.93 -16.48 -24.15
CA GLY A 129 -11.68 -17.87 -24.51
C GLY A 129 -11.92 -18.11 -26.01
N SER A 130 -11.07 -18.91 -26.65
CA SER A 130 -11.16 -19.26 -28.06
C SER A 130 -10.68 -20.69 -28.33
N ASN A 131 -11.14 -21.26 -29.44
CA ASN A 131 -10.60 -22.50 -30.00
C ASN A 131 -9.70 -22.23 -31.23
N GLN A 132 -9.45 -20.96 -31.54
CA GLN A 132 -8.55 -20.50 -32.61
C GLN A 132 -7.42 -19.69 -31.97
N LEU A 133 -6.19 -19.96 -32.39
CA LEU A 133 -4.98 -19.32 -31.82
C LEU A 133 -4.95 -17.81 -32.06
N ASP A 134 -5.50 -17.35 -33.16
CA ASP A 134 -5.59 -15.95 -33.55
C ASP A 134 -6.73 -15.18 -32.85
N PHE A 135 -7.58 -15.90 -32.10
CA PHE A 135 -8.79 -15.36 -31.44
C PHE A 135 -9.75 -14.66 -32.42
N ALA A 136 -9.75 -15.05 -33.73
CA ALA A 136 -10.66 -14.48 -34.69
C ALA A 136 -12.16 -14.73 -34.32
N VAL A 137 -12.42 -15.83 -33.62
CA VAL A 137 -13.70 -16.09 -32.94
C VAL A 137 -13.38 -16.35 -31.48
N SER A 138 -13.85 -15.48 -30.61
CA SER A 138 -13.68 -15.58 -29.15
C SER A 138 -14.98 -15.29 -28.41
N ASP A 139 -15.10 -15.87 -27.24
CA ASP A 139 -16.19 -15.55 -26.30
C ASP A 139 -15.59 -14.76 -25.12
N THR A 140 -16.31 -13.75 -24.65
CA THR A 140 -15.94 -13.01 -23.44
C THR A 140 -16.23 -13.86 -22.20
N LEU A 141 -15.21 -14.07 -21.37
CA LEU A 141 -15.31 -14.77 -20.09
C LEU A 141 -15.63 -13.79 -18.95
N PHE A 142 -15.03 -12.61 -18.99
CA PHE A 142 -15.28 -11.54 -18.01
C PHE A 142 -14.74 -10.20 -18.52
N ILE A 143 -15.39 -9.10 -18.10
CA ILE A 143 -14.92 -7.72 -18.34
C ILE A 143 -14.71 -7.05 -17.00
N ILE A 144 -13.55 -6.43 -16.80
CA ILE A 144 -13.24 -5.67 -15.59
C ILE A 144 -14.04 -4.36 -15.61
N GLN A 145 -15.04 -4.23 -14.73
CA GLN A 145 -15.96 -3.08 -14.69
C GLN A 145 -15.56 -2.02 -13.66
N CYS A 146 -14.79 -2.39 -12.64
CA CYS A 146 -14.38 -1.49 -11.58
C CYS A 146 -12.91 -1.70 -11.24
N LYS A 147 -12.32 -0.68 -10.65
CA LYS A 147 -10.93 -0.70 -10.20
C LYS A 147 -10.70 -1.82 -9.18
N PRO A 148 -9.72 -2.73 -9.40
CA PRO A 148 -9.36 -3.72 -8.40
C PRO A 148 -8.77 -3.02 -7.17
N ASP A 149 -9.28 -3.33 -5.99
CA ASP A 149 -8.88 -2.73 -4.70
C ASP A 149 -8.06 -3.66 -3.82
N ARG A 150 -7.93 -4.93 -4.23
CA ARG A 150 -7.19 -6.00 -3.56
C ARG A 150 -5.98 -6.43 -4.36
N LEU A 151 -5.06 -7.14 -3.70
CA LEU A 151 -3.96 -7.82 -4.40
C LEU A 151 -4.55 -8.79 -5.43
N ASN A 152 -5.47 -9.64 -5.01
CA ASN A 152 -6.13 -10.62 -5.86
C ASN A 152 -7.63 -10.35 -5.97
N THR A 153 -8.12 -10.27 -7.19
CA THR A 153 -9.56 -10.19 -7.48
C THR A 153 -10.01 -11.50 -8.09
N THR A 154 -11.04 -12.11 -7.53
CA THR A 154 -11.61 -13.38 -8.02
C THR A 154 -12.95 -13.12 -8.68
N VAL A 155 -13.13 -13.62 -9.91
CA VAL A 155 -14.37 -13.51 -10.68
C VAL A 155 -14.77 -14.83 -11.29
N ARG A 156 -16.06 -14.99 -11.62
CA ARG A 156 -16.59 -16.15 -12.32
C ARG A 156 -16.62 -15.89 -13.82
N SER A 157 -16.32 -16.93 -14.59
CA SER A 157 -16.53 -16.91 -16.04
C SER A 157 -18.01 -16.79 -16.38
N SER A 158 -18.34 -15.98 -17.37
CA SER A 158 -19.72 -15.85 -17.90
C SER A 158 -20.05 -16.93 -18.93
N SER A 159 -19.09 -17.75 -19.34
CA SER A 159 -19.26 -18.77 -20.38
C SER A 159 -19.16 -20.19 -19.79
N ASN A 160 -20.03 -21.07 -20.28
CA ASN A 160 -20.02 -22.51 -19.96
C ASN A 160 -19.37 -23.36 -21.07
N LYS A 161 -18.81 -22.74 -22.10
CA LYS A 161 -18.15 -23.44 -23.21
C LYS A 161 -16.73 -23.85 -22.82
N GLU A 162 -16.14 -24.73 -23.61
CA GLU A 162 -14.75 -25.19 -23.48
C GLU A 162 -13.84 -24.48 -24.49
N TYR A 163 -12.67 -24.06 -24.03
CA TYR A 163 -11.68 -23.32 -24.82
C TYR A 163 -10.30 -23.94 -24.68
N ARG A 164 -9.54 -23.99 -25.78
CA ARG A 164 -8.11 -24.34 -25.76
C ARG A 164 -7.23 -23.13 -25.45
N TYR A 165 -7.59 -21.95 -25.97
CA TYR A 165 -6.84 -20.72 -25.82
C TYR A 165 -7.61 -19.77 -24.92
N ILE A 166 -6.92 -19.20 -23.94
CA ILE A 166 -7.49 -18.23 -23.01
C ILE A 166 -6.53 -17.05 -22.86
N ARG A 167 -7.05 -15.83 -22.70
CA ARG A 167 -6.20 -14.64 -22.55
C ARG A 167 -6.84 -13.54 -21.72
N TYR A 168 -6.02 -12.64 -21.21
CA TYR A 168 -6.36 -11.31 -20.79
C TYR A 168 -5.92 -10.32 -21.86
N VAL A 169 -6.82 -9.41 -22.25
CA VAL A 169 -6.57 -8.29 -23.18
C VAL A 169 -6.69 -7.00 -22.41
N GLY A 170 -5.62 -6.19 -22.41
CA GLY A 170 -5.65 -4.86 -21.80
C GLY A 170 -6.61 -3.92 -22.53
N PRO A 171 -7.30 -3.02 -21.81
CA PRO A 171 -8.25 -2.11 -22.43
C PRO A 171 -7.57 -1.12 -23.39
N PRO A 172 -8.32 -0.56 -24.36
CA PRO A 172 -7.84 0.54 -25.18
C PRO A 172 -7.43 1.74 -24.29
N GLY A 173 -6.28 2.34 -24.58
CA GLY A 173 -5.71 3.42 -23.78
C GLY A 173 -4.90 2.96 -22.56
N GLY A 174 -4.87 1.66 -22.26
CA GLY A 174 -4.07 1.04 -21.20
C GLY A 174 -2.83 0.34 -21.75
N LEU A 175 -1.85 0.13 -20.89
CA LEU A 175 -0.60 -0.60 -21.18
C LEU A 175 -0.65 -2.06 -20.70
N CYS A 176 -1.81 -2.68 -20.60
CA CYS A 176 -2.11 -3.93 -19.89
C CYS A 176 -2.05 -3.84 -18.36
N ASN A 177 -0.99 -3.35 -17.75
CA ASN A 177 -0.78 -3.10 -16.32
C ASN A 177 -1.30 -4.24 -15.39
N VAL A 178 -1.01 -5.48 -15.75
CA VAL A 178 -1.39 -6.69 -15.01
C VAL A 178 -0.15 -7.38 -14.46
N ALA A 179 -0.20 -7.83 -13.21
CA ALA A 179 0.88 -8.58 -12.58
C ALA A 179 0.70 -10.09 -12.79
N GLU A 180 -0.45 -10.64 -12.40
CA GLU A 180 -0.72 -12.07 -12.48
C GLU A 180 -2.15 -12.36 -12.94
N VAL A 181 -2.31 -13.45 -13.67
CA VAL A 181 -3.61 -14.03 -14.02
C VAL A 181 -3.57 -15.54 -13.83
N ALA A 182 -4.57 -16.07 -13.14
CA ALA A 182 -4.76 -17.50 -12.97
C ALA A 182 -6.18 -17.90 -13.39
N PHE A 183 -6.29 -18.93 -14.22
CA PHE A 183 -7.55 -19.50 -14.66
C PHE A 183 -7.75 -20.85 -13.98
N TYR A 184 -8.98 -21.17 -13.61
CA TYR A 184 -9.32 -22.39 -12.90
C TYR A 184 -10.48 -23.13 -13.57
N GLU A 185 -10.36 -24.44 -13.64
CA GLU A 185 -11.43 -25.35 -13.96
C GLU A 185 -12.38 -25.52 -12.75
N LYS A 186 -13.57 -25.99 -12.97
CA LYS A 186 -14.58 -26.15 -11.91
C LYS A 186 -14.08 -27.16 -10.85
N ASN A 187 -14.21 -26.76 -9.58
CA ASN A 187 -13.80 -27.53 -8.40
C ASN A 187 -12.28 -27.76 -8.30
N ASP A 188 -11.46 -27.16 -9.17
CA ASP A 188 -10.01 -27.26 -9.06
C ASP A 188 -9.46 -26.15 -8.16
N THR A 189 -8.47 -26.50 -7.34
CA THR A 189 -7.71 -25.59 -6.47
C THR A 189 -6.41 -25.13 -7.11
N LEU A 190 -5.92 -25.84 -8.11
CA LEU A 190 -4.70 -25.51 -8.84
C LEU A 190 -5.06 -24.69 -10.10
N PRO A 191 -4.30 -23.65 -10.41
CA PRO A 191 -4.47 -22.91 -11.63
C PRO A 191 -4.14 -23.78 -12.85
N LEU A 192 -4.87 -23.52 -13.94
CA LEU A 192 -4.57 -24.11 -15.24
C LEU A 192 -3.18 -23.67 -15.70
N SER A 193 -2.45 -24.59 -16.30
CA SER A 193 -1.14 -24.35 -16.88
C SER A 193 -1.16 -24.65 -18.38
N GLY A 194 -0.27 -23.99 -19.14
CA GLY A 194 -0.15 -24.19 -20.58
C GLY A 194 1.06 -23.47 -21.14
N LYS A 195 1.21 -23.48 -22.44
CA LYS A 195 2.22 -22.66 -23.12
C LYS A 195 1.80 -21.22 -23.06
N ILE A 196 2.67 -20.36 -22.49
CA ILE A 196 2.41 -18.91 -22.43
C ILE A 196 2.47 -18.34 -23.84
N ILE A 197 1.44 -17.58 -24.20
CA ILE A 197 1.30 -16.87 -25.47
C ILE A 197 0.92 -15.42 -25.21
N GLY A 198 1.29 -14.48 -26.10
CA GLY A 198 0.98 -13.08 -25.86
C GLY A 198 1.62 -12.14 -26.86
N THR A 199 1.43 -10.86 -26.69
CA THR A 199 2.01 -9.81 -27.51
C THR A 199 3.41 -9.49 -26.99
N PRO A 200 4.46 -9.73 -27.79
CA PRO A 200 5.83 -9.44 -27.39
C PRO A 200 6.11 -7.94 -27.32
N GLY A 201 7.05 -7.59 -26.47
CA GLY A 201 7.53 -6.22 -26.27
C GLY A 201 6.88 -5.53 -25.06
N CYS A 202 7.72 -4.84 -24.31
CA CYS A 202 7.32 -4.18 -23.06
C CYS A 202 7.65 -2.69 -23.07
N TYR A 203 7.03 -1.97 -22.13
CA TYR A 203 7.37 -0.57 -21.84
C TYR A 203 8.86 -0.46 -21.49
N GLN A 204 9.52 0.55 -22.00
CA GLN A 204 10.98 0.78 -21.93
C GLN A 204 11.84 -0.18 -22.77
N HIS A 205 11.31 -1.21 -23.39
CA HIS A 205 12.03 -2.17 -24.25
C HIS A 205 13.23 -2.88 -23.58
N ASP A 206 13.18 -3.03 -22.24
CA ASP A 206 14.26 -3.59 -21.43
C ASP A 206 14.03 -5.07 -21.05
N GLY A 207 12.90 -5.65 -21.46
CA GLY A 207 12.54 -7.03 -21.18
C GLY A 207 12.02 -7.28 -19.76
N THR A 208 11.91 -6.26 -18.90
CA THR A 208 11.52 -6.44 -17.49
C THR A 208 10.01 -6.60 -17.29
N HIS A 209 9.20 -6.17 -18.25
CA HIS A 209 7.74 -6.14 -18.16
C HIS A 209 7.06 -6.88 -19.32
N GLU A 210 7.60 -8.05 -19.69
CA GLU A 210 7.06 -8.87 -20.79
C GLU A 210 5.78 -9.62 -20.40
N TYR A 211 4.98 -10.01 -21.40
CA TYR A 211 3.72 -10.74 -21.22
C TYR A 211 3.89 -12.08 -20.47
N THR A 212 5.09 -12.66 -20.48
CA THR A 212 5.40 -13.89 -19.75
C THR A 212 5.34 -13.74 -18.24
N ASN A 213 5.50 -12.52 -17.73
CA ASN A 213 5.41 -12.23 -16.30
C ASN A 213 4.01 -12.46 -15.73
N VAL A 214 2.97 -12.44 -16.57
CA VAL A 214 1.57 -12.63 -16.14
C VAL A 214 1.29 -14.03 -15.59
N PHE A 215 2.19 -14.98 -15.81
CA PHE A 215 2.04 -16.39 -15.42
C PHE A 215 3.32 -16.93 -14.73
N ASP A 216 4.14 -16.07 -14.14
CA ASP A 216 5.40 -16.47 -13.49
C ASP A 216 5.24 -16.78 -11.98
N GLY A 217 4.05 -16.62 -11.43
CA GLY A 217 3.71 -16.85 -10.03
C GLY A 217 4.19 -15.75 -9.08
N LYS A 218 4.59 -14.59 -9.63
CA LYS A 218 5.14 -13.47 -8.84
C LYS A 218 4.25 -12.24 -8.96
N THR A 219 3.49 -11.94 -7.94
CA THR A 219 2.58 -10.79 -7.90
C THR A 219 3.28 -9.42 -7.94
N TRP A 220 4.61 -9.36 -7.94
CA TRP A 220 5.43 -8.14 -7.98
C TRP A 220 6.13 -7.91 -9.32
N THR A 221 6.05 -8.83 -10.25
CA THR A 221 6.36 -8.64 -11.67
C THR A 221 5.10 -8.20 -12.40
N SER A 222 5.21 -7.65 -13.59
CA SER A 222 4.05 -7.21 -14.34
C SER A 222 4.29 -7.25 -15.84
N PHE A 223 3.22 -7.27 -16.60
CA PHE A 223 3.21 -6.96 -18.02
C PHE A 223 2.77 -5.52 -18.23
N ASP A 224 3.63 -4.74 -18.86
CA ASP A 224 3.34 -3.41 -19.33
C ASP A 224 3.69 -3.34 -20.81
N TYR A 225 2.68 -3.40 -21.66
CA TYR A 225 2.89 -3.33 -23.10
C TYR A 225 3.36 -1.96 -23.53
N PHE A 226 4.21 -1.87 -24.55
CA PHE A 226 4.79 -0.60 -24.97
C PHE A 226 3.84 0.31 -25.75
N LYS A 227 2.68 -0.19 -26.21
CA LYS A 227 1.63 0.58 -26.88
C LYS A 227 0.39 0.70 -25.98
N PHE A 228 -0.35 1.78 -26.15
CA PHE A 228 -1.59 2.04 -25.41
C PHE A 228 -2.76 1.12 -25.77
N SER A 229 -2.60 0.20 -26.70
CA SER A 229 -3.63 -0.76 -27.12
C SER A 229 -3.01 -2.01 -27.73
N GLY A 230 -3.75 -3.13 -27.70
CA GLY A 230 -3.39 -4.37 -28.36
C GLY A 230 -2.45 -5.29 -27.57
N GLY A 231 -2.10 -4.92 -26.34
CA GLY A 231 -1.36 -5.82 -25.45
C GLY A 231 -2.27 -6.90 -24.87
N TRP A 232 -1.80 -8.17 -24.90
CA TRP A 232 -2.50 -9.28 -24.28
C TRP A 232 -1.52 -10.37 -23.82
N ALA A 233 -1.92 -11.17 -22.84
CA ALA A 233 -1.20 -12.34 -22.35
C ALA A 233 -2.18 -13.48 -22.13
N GLY A 234 -1.77 -14.71 -22.44
CA GLY A 234 -2.66 -15.87 -22.37
C GLY A 234 -1.95 -17.21 -22.35
N LEU A 235 -2.73 -18.27 -22.39
CA LEU A 235 -2.27 -19.67 -22.36
C LEU A 235 -2.86 -20.47 -23.53
N ASP A 236 -2.02 -21.29 -24.18
CA ASP A 236 -2.47 -22.46 -24.94
C ASP A 236 -2.48 -23.67 -23.98
N LEU A 237 -3.66 -24.12 -23.61
CA LEU A 237 -3.86 -25.22 -22.66
C LEU A 237 -3.59 -26.60 -23.27
N GLY A 238 -3.38 -26.67 -24.61
CA GLY A 238 -3.21 -27.95 -25.33
C GLY A 238 -4.46 -28.81 -25.41
N ARG A 239 -5.48 -28.51 -24.62
CA ARG A 239 -6.80 -29.20 -24.57
C ARG A 239 -7.91 -28.19 -24.38
N LYS A 240 -9.14 -28.56 -24.69
CA LYS A 240 -10.32 -27.73 -24.39
C LYS A 240 -10.70 -27.88 -22.92
N VAL A 241 -10.97 -26.76 -22.26
CA VAL A 241 -11.31 -26.68 -20.83
C VAL A 241 -12.42 -25.66 -20.63
N GLN A 242 -13.36 -25.96 -19.77
CA GLN A 242 -14.34 -25.00 -19.28
C GLN A 242 -13.74 -24.16 -18.16
N ILE A 243 -13.67 -22.85 -18.36
CA ILE A 243 -13.16 -21.92 -17.34
C ILE A 243 -14.30 -21.56 -16.39
N ASP A 244 -14.11 -21.85 -15.10
CA ASP A 244 -15.08 -21.53 -14.04
C ASP A 244 -14.73 -20.22 -13.35
N ARG A 245 -13.44 -20.02 -13.01
CA ARG A 245 -12.97 -18.94 -12.17
C ARG A 245 -11.69 -18.33 -12.72
N ILE A 246 -11.60 -17.02 -12.60
CA ILE A 246 -10.42 -16.23 -12.96
C ILE A 246 -9.98 -15.44 -11.72
N VAL A 247 -8.69 -15.48 -11.41
CA VAL A 247 -8.05 -14.66 -10.38
C VAL A 247 -7.05 -13.76 -11.07
N TYR A 248 -7.09 -12.46 -10.82
CA TYR A 248 -6.14 -11.53 -11.40
C TYR A 248 -5.60 -10.53 -10.38
N THR A 249 -4.36 -10.13 -10.59
CA THR A 249 -3.58 -9.21 -9.76
C THR A 249 -3.23 -7.99 -10.58
N PRO A 250 -3.59 -6.77 -10.17
CA PRO A 250 -3.16 -5.55 -10.84
C PRO A 250 -1.65 -5.35 -10.68
N ARG A 251 -1.04 -4.63 -11.62
CA ARG A 251 0.31 -4.11 -11.40
C ARG A 251 0.37 -3.36 -10.08
N ASN A 252 1.41 -3.60 -9.31
CA ASN A 252 1.62 -2.99 -8.01
C ASN A 252 3.13 -2.81 -7.73
N ARG A 253 3.46 -2.08 -6.66
CA ARG A 253 4.84 -1.84 -6.19
C ARG A 253 5.17 -2.62 -4.93
N ASP A 254 4.59 -3.79 -4.76
CA ASP A 254 4.77 -4.58 -3.55
C ASP A 254 4.20 -3.94 -2.28
N ASN A 255 3.15 -3.17 -2.39
CA ASN A 255 2.52 -2.51 -1.25
C ASN A 255 1.42 -3.32 -0.56
N TYR A 256 0.95 -4.41 -1.13
CA TYR A 256 -0.07 -5.27 -0.55
C TYR A 256 0.50 -6.26 0.48
N ILE A 257 -0.40 -6.77 1.32
CA ILE A 257 -0.09 -7.94 2.16
C ILE A 257 0.03 -9.16 1.26
N ARG A 258 1.12 -9.92 1.44
CA ARG A 258 1.39 -11.14 0.68
C ARG A 258 1.28 -12.39 1.54
N PRO A 259 0.58 -13.43 1.08
CA PRO A 259 0.62 -14.73 1.72
C PRO A 259 2.06 -15.26 1.84
N GLY A 260 2.40 -15.80 3.00
CA GLY A 260 3.72 -16.35 3.30
C GLY A 260 4.69 -15.39 3.98
N ASP A 261 4.50 -14.07 3.84
CA ASP A 261 5.36 -13.08 4.50
C ASP A 261 5.03 -12.92 5.99
N ILE A 262 6.02 -12.50 6.76
CA ILE A 262 5.92 -12.26 8.20
C ILE A 262 5.84 -10.76 8.44
N TYR A 263 4.77 -10.33 9.10
CA TYR A 263 4.49 -8.95 9.42
C TYR A 263 4.42 -8.72 10.92
N GLU A 264 4.79 -7.52 11.37
CA GLU A 264 4.65 -7.06 12.73
C GLU A 264 4.01 -5.68 12.76
N LEU A 265 2.87 -5.56 13.43
CA LEU A 265 2.20 -4.28 13.61
C LEU A 265 2.74 -3.59 14.86
N TYR A 266 3.03 -2.32 14.73
CA TYR A 266 3.39 -1.44 15.85
C TYR A 266 2.34 -0.35 16.01
N TYR A 267 2.09 0.04 17.25
CA TYR A 267 1.28 1.21 17.60
C TYR A 267 2.08 2.17 18.48
N CYS A 268 1.84 3.45 18.33
CA CYS A 268 2.52 4.50 19.09
C CYS A 268 1.66 4.88 20.30
N ASP A 269 2.12 4.49 21.50
CA ASP A 269 1.60 4.95 22.77
C ASP A 269 2.78 5.45 23.59
N ARG A 270 3.06 6.75 23.49
CA ARG A 270 4.32 7.44 23.83
C ARG A 270 5.54 6.91 23.03
N TYR A 271 5.73 5.60 22.99
CA TYR A 271 6.76 4.90 22.23
C TYR A 271 6.09 3.85 21.33
N TRP A 272 6.82 3.40 20.33
CA TRP A 272 6.37 2.30 19.49
C TRP A 272 6.34 0.99 20.29
N LYS A 273 5.17 0.36 20.32
CA LYS A 273 4.93 -0.93 20.97
C LYS A 273 4.49 -1.94 19.94
N SER A 274 5.02 -3.16 20.01
CA SER A 274 4.60 -4.25 19.15
C SER A 274 3.23 -4.77 19.54
N ALA A 275 2.35 -4.94 18.56
CA ALA A 275 1.08 -5.64 18.68
C ALA A 275 1.22 -7.14 18.31
N GLY A 276 2.43 -7.59 18.00
CA GLY A 276 2.73 -8.98 17.67
C GLY A 276 3.04 -9.22 16.20
N ARG A 277 3.55 -10.44 15.93
CA ARG A 277 3.93 -10.91 14.59
C ARG A 277 2.91 -11.91 14.06
N ILE A 278 2.60 -11.78 12.77
CA ILE A 278 1.70 -12.69 12.05
C ILE A 278 2.40 -13.12 10.75
N LYS A 279 2.45 -14.44 10.49
CA LYS A 279 2.72 -14.96 9.15
C LYS A 279 1.40 -14.95 8.38
N SER A 280 1.33 -14.15 7.33
CA SER A 280 0.11 -14.07 6.51
C SER A 280 -0.14 -15.38 5.76
N THR A 281 -1.37 -15.83 5.76
CA THR A 281 -1.84 -16.99 4.96
C THR A 281 -2.72 -16.56 3.79
N VAL A 282 -3.20 -15.30 3.82
CA VAL A 282 -4.04 -14.67 2.81
C VAL A 282 -3.53 -13.25 2.54
N ASP A 283 -4.17 -12.51 1.65
CA ASP A 283 -3.80 -11.13 1.29
C ASP A 283 -4.29 -10.06 2.29
N SER A 284 -4.45 -10.46 3.56
CA SER A 284 -4.84 -9.57 4.65
C SER A 284 -4.27 -10.02 5.99
N LEU A 285 -4.23 -9.10 6.96
CA LEU A 285 -3.85 -9.35 8.35
C LEU A 285 -4.94 -8.84 9.27
N VAL A 286 -5.18 -9.55 10.36
CA VAL A 286 -6.11 -9.14 11.42
C VAL A 286 -5.38 -9.03 12.74
N TYR A 287 -5.34 -7.84 13.31
CA TYR A 287 -4.83 -7.59 14.67
C TYR A 287 -5.99 -7.18 15.56
N ARG A 288 -6.10 -7.81 16.74
CA ARG A 288 -7.22 -7.58 17.67
C ARG A 288 -6.81 -6.73 18.86
N GLY A 289 -7.77 -5.97 19.38
CA GLY A 289 -7.58 -5.19 20.61
C GLY A 289 -6.55 -4.08 20.50
N ILE A 290 -6.36 -3.52 19.30
CA ILE A 290 -5.44 -2.40 19.06
C ILE A 290 -6.06 -1.11 19.62
N PRO A 291 -5.31 -0.27 20.37
CA PRO A 291 -5.83 1.00 20.85
C PRO A 291 -6.34 1.87 19.69
N GLN A 292 -7.46 2.54 19.91
CA GLN A 292 -8.00 3.52 18.95
C GLN A 292 -7.21 4.83 19.00
N ASN A 293 -7.32 5.62 17.95
CA ASN A 293 -6.72 6.96 17.83
C ASN A 293 -5.20 7.00 18.03
N VAL A 294 -4.49 5.94 17.65
CA VAL A 294 -3.03 5.86 17.71
C VAL A 294 -2.43 5.79 16.30
N LEU A 295 -1.18 6.19 16.19
CA LEU A 295 -0.40 5.93 14.98
C LEU A 295 -0.05 4.44 14.93
N LEU A 296 -0.12 3.89 13.73
CA LEU A 296 0.23 2.52 13.42
C LEU A 296 1.32 2.49 12.35
N PHE A 297 2.15 1.46 12.37
CA PHE A 297 3.02 1.16 11.26
C PHE A 297 3.23 -0.36 11.15
N LEU A 298 3.28 -0.87 9.92
CA LEU A 298 3.41 -2.29 9.65
C LEU A 298 4.79 -2.59 9.06
N ARG A 299 5.56 -3.45 9.74
CA ARG A 299 6.87 -3.96 9.29
C ARG A 299 6.72 -5.30 8.60
N ASN A 300 7.32 -5.42 7.41
CA ASN A 300 7.47 -6.70 6.73
C ASN A 300 8.87 -7.25 7.00
N HIS A 301 8.98 -8.30 7.84
CA HIS A 301 10.25 -8.93 8.21
C HIS A 301 10.82 -9.84 7.12
N THR A 302 10.02 -10.24 6.13
CA THR A 302 10.47 -11.14 5.05
C THR A 302 11.18 -10.38 3.95
N ARG A 303 10.66 -9.20 3.55
CA ARG A 303 11.15 -8.47 2.38
C ARG A 303 11.73 -7.10 2.72
N GLY A 304 11.38 -6.53 3.85
CA GLY A 304 11.73 -5.16 4.22
C GLY A 304 11.23 -4.16 3.18
N VAL A 305 11.21 -2.93 3.34
CA VAL A 305 10.93 -1.83 2.40
C VAL A 305 9.55 -1.19 2.56
N ASP A 306 9.52 0.12 2.30
CA ASP A 306 8.35 0.99 2.21
C ASP A 306 7.38 0.87 3.39
N GLU A 307 7.91 1.09 4.59
CA GLU A 307 7.11 1.24 5.81
C GLU A 307 6.58 2.68 5.89
N ARG A 308 5.28 2.82 6.08
CA ARG A 308 4.62 4.12 6.21
C ARG A 308 3.75 4.14 7.45
N VAL A 309 3.71 5.29 8.12
CA VAL A 309 2.82 5.50 9.26
C VAL A 309 1.41 5.77 8.77
N PHE A 310 0.43 5.20 9.45
CA PHE A 310 -0.99 5.40 9.17
C PHE A 310 -1.80 5.45 10.47
N VAL A 311 -3.04 5.86 10.38
CA VAL A 311 -4.07 5.67 11.40
C VAL A 311 -5.13 4.73 10.84
N TYR A 312 -5.84 4.02 11.72
CA TYR A 312 -6.93 3.15 11.32
C TYR A 312 -8.25 3.72 11.81
N GLU A 313 -9.06 4.19 10.88
CA GLU A 313 -10.34 4.83 11.18
C GLU A 313 -11.45 4.25 10.29
N LYS A 314 -12.57 3.92 10.89
CA LYS A 314 -13.77 3.41 10.18
C LYS A 314 -13.51 2.22 9.26
N GLY A 315 -12.55 1.36 9.60
CA GLY A 315 -12.21 0.19 8.80
C GLY A 315 -11.16 0.44 7.71
N GLU A 316 -10.56 1.63 7.64
CA GLU A 316 -9.62 2.04 6.59
C GLU A 316 -8.26 2.45 7.15
N GLN A 317 -7.19 2.19 6.36
CA GLN A 317 -5.83 2.66 6.60
C GLN A 317 -5.67 4.05 6.00
N LEU A 318 -5.57 5.09 6.83
CA LEU A 318 -5.33 6.48 6.42
C LEU A 318 -3.86 6.83 6.60
N TRP A 319 -3.13 6.95 5.51
CA TRP A 319 -1.69 7.19 5.48
C TRP A 319 -1.34 8.64 5.83
N LYS A 320 -0.23 8.81 6.57
CA LYS A 320 0.24 10.12 7.06
C LYS A 320 1.66 10.41 6.57
#